data_0017de66bb0d8716679b038f1b01eae4
#
_entry.id   0017de66bb0d8716679b038f1b01eae4
#
_cell.length_a   1.000
_cell.length_b   1.000
_cell.length_c   1.000
_cell.angle_alpha   90.00
_cell.angle_beta   90.00
_cell.angle_gamma   90.00
#
_symmetry.space_group_name_H-M   'P 1'
#
loop_
_entity.id
_entity.type
_entity.pdbx_description
1 polymer ?
#
loop_
_entity_poly.entity_id
_entity_poly.type
_entity_poly.pdbx_seq_one_letter_code
_entity_poly.pdbx_strand_id
1 'polypeptide(L)'
;MNKIIDIHAHLGDIFCGQNITFRTRLQRPDHIDDSFAQNARDGFVFKAEGRTAEQLQDRMREGQNRLAHATCENLGKSMDDVQAAYSVALPILPYTSFDEYLAASRLDPRILPFSCPDYSLPQDETLEKLRQDIANGARGLKIHSVLSNLPMTDPRTLACIELFGNAGLPVLFHV
;
A
#
# COMPACT_ATOMS: atom_id res chain seq x y z
N MET A 1 -16.57 -16.25 19.73
CA MET A 1 -16.84 -15.04 18.91
C MET A 1 -15.97 -15.13 17.66
N ASN A 2 -16.54 -14.97 16.47
CA ASN A 2 -15.77 -14.87 15.23
C ASN A 2 -15.02 -13.53 15.23
N LYS A 3 -13.70 -13.56 14.93
CA LYS A 3 -12.91 -12.35 14.80
C LYS A 3 -13.06 -11.81 13.39
N ILE A 4 -13.31 -10.50 13.26
CA ILE A 4 -13.28 -9.81 11.99
C ILE A 4 -11.82 -9.41 11.72
N ILE A 5 -11.34 -9.69 10.52
CA ILE A 5 -10.02 -9.27 10.04
C ILE A 5 -10.24 -8.52 8.73
N ASP A 6 -9.83 -7.27 8.70
CA ASP A 6 -9.73 -6.52 7.46
C ASP A 6 -8.42 -6.93 6.75
N ILE A 7 -8.54 -7.43 5.53
CA ILE A 7 -7.37 -7.95 4.79
C ILE A 7 -6.80 -6.94 3.78
N HIS A 8 -7.33 -5.70 3.70
CA HIS A 8 -6.90 -4.75 2.70
C HIS A 8 -7.06 -3.30 3.15
N ALA A 9 -6.10 -2.80 3.88
CA ALA A 9 -6.01 -1.39 4.22
C ALA A 9 -4.71 -0.76 3.67
N HIS A 10 -4.75 0.52 3.41
CA HIS A 10 -3.59 1.32 3.10
C HIS A 10 -3.45 2.45 4.11
N LEU A 11 -2.23 2.75 4.50
CA LEU A 11 -1.88 3.92 5.29
C LEU A 11 -1.05 4.86 4.43
N GLY A 12 -1.29 6.15 4.60
CA GLY A 12 -0.53 7.15 3.91
C GLY A 12 -1.02 7.43 2.49
N ASP A 13 -0.32 8.33 1.82
CA ASP A 13 -0.61 8.69 0.44
C ASP A 13 0.08 7.72 -0.52
N ILE A 14 -0.61 6.66 -0.87
CA ILE A 14 -0.11 5.61 -1.76
C ILE A 14 -0.02 6.03 -3.23
N PHE A 15 -0.40 7.27 -3.60
CA PHE A 15 -0.36 7.74 -4.99
C PHE A 15 0.56 8.93 -5.22
N CYS A 16 0.79 9.77 -4.22
CA CYS A 16 1.54 11.02 -4.40
C CYS A 16 2.81 11.10 -3.55
N GLY A 17 3.10 10.10 -2.73
CA GLY A 17 4.35 9.99 -1.97
C GLY A 17 4.57 11.12 -0.97
N GLN A 18 3.52 11.77 -0.51
CA GLN A 18 3.64 12.74 0.57
C GLN A 18 3.92 11.97 1.86
N ASN A 19 5.02 12.34 2.54
CA ASN A 19 5.34 11.80 3.86
C ASN A 19 4.18 12.04 4.82
N ILE A 20 3.36 11.04 5.02
CA ILE A 20 2.29 11.05 5.98
C ILE A 20 2.89 10.61 7.30
N THR A 21 2.95 11.53 8.26
CA THR A 21 3.06 11.10 9.63
C THR A 21 1.77 10.39 9.96
N PHE A 22 1.82 9.09 10.24
CA PHE A 22 0.65 8.25 10.56
C PHE A 22 -0.20 8.78 11.74
N ARG A 23 0.21 9.87 12.37
CA ARG A 23 -0.44 10.45 13.55
C ARG A 23 -1.25 11.70 13.26
N THR A 24 -0.95 12.41 12.18
CA THR A 24 -1.57 13.72 11.94
C THR A 24 -2.12 13.77 10.53
N ARG A 25 -3.30 14.36 10.41
CA ARG A 25 -3.88 14.72 9.12
C ARG A 25 -2.89 15.58 8.36
N LEU A 26 -2.56 15.20 7.13
CA LEU A 26 -1.80 16.06 6.24
C LEU A 26 -2.57 17.36 6.00
N GLN A 27 -1.84 18.47 6.04
CA GLN A 27 -2.35 19.68 5.41
C GLN A 27 -2.48 19.38 3.92
N ARG A 28 -3.65 19.63 3.39
CA ARG A 28 -3.92 19.45 1.96
C ARG A 28 -2.93 20.33 1.19
N PRO A 29 -2.13 19.78 0.25
CA PRO A 29 -1.33 20.63 -0.62
C PRO A 29 -2.28 21.52 -1.44
N ASP A 30 -1.98 22.80 -1.52
CA ASP A 30 -2.77 23.75 -2.30
C ASP A 30 -2.69 23.47 -3.82
N HIS A 31 -1.70 22.70 -4.23
CA HIS A 31 -1.49 22.22 -5.60
C HIS A 31 -1.40 20.69 -5.62
N ILE A 32 -2.37 20.08 -6.25
CA ILE A 32 -2.25 18.72 -6.74
C ILE A 32 -1.65 18.85 -8.11
N ASP A 33 -0.36 18.56 -8.26
CA ASP A 33 0.25 18.37 -9.56
C ASP A 33 -0.59 17.37 -10.33
N ASP A 34 -0.69 17.56 -11.64
CA ASP A 34 -1.56 16.78 -12.52
C ASP A 34 -1.57 15.29 -12.17
N SER A 35 -2.53 14.91 -11.32
CA SER A 35 -2.67 13.54 -10.80
C SER A 35 -2.94 12.52 -11.91
N PHE A 36 -3.45 12.99 -13.09
CA PHE A 36 -3.58 12.14 -14.27
C PHE A 36 -2.22 11.82 -14.88
N ALA A 37 -1.35 12.81 -15.02
CA ALA A 37 -0.01 12.59 -15.54
C ALA A 37 0.79 11.69 -14.62
N GLN A 38 0.63 11.83 -13.30
CA GLN A 38 1.25 10.94 -12.32
C GLN A 38 0.73 9.52 -12.47
N ASN A 39 -0.58 9.33 -12.42
CA ASN A 39 -1.18 8.00 -12.53
C ASN A 39 -0.91 7.33 -13.89
N ALA A 40 -0.86 8.12 -14.98
CA ALA A 40 -0.49 7.60 -16.29
C ALA A 40 0.97 7.11 -16.33
N ARG A 41 1.88 7.82 -15.66
CA ARG A 41 3.28 7.35 -15.49
C ARG A 41 3.35 6.05 -14.69
N ASP A 42 2.48 5.89 -13.71
CA ASP A 42 2.38 4.71 -12.86
C ASP A 42 1.60 3.56 -13.54
N GLY A 43 1.22 3.72 -14.80
CA GLY A 43 0.55 2.67 -15.59
C GLY A 43 -0.96 2.59 -15.43
N PHE A 44 -1.59 3.50 -14.70
CA PHE A 44 -3.04 3.54 -14.60
C PHE A 44 -3.69 4.04 -15.91
N VAL A 45 -4.52 3.20 -16.50
CA VAL A 45 -5.35 3.57 -17.65
C VAL A 45 -6.75 3.88 -17.15
N PHE A 46 -7.08 5.17 -17.05
CA PHE A 46 -8.44 5.59 -16.73
C PHE A 46 -9.32 5.52 -17.99
N LYS A 47 -10.28 4.62 -17.98
CA LYS A 47 -11.34 4.66 -18.98
C LYS A 47 -12.26 5.82 -18.63
N ALA A 48 -12.42 6.76 -19.57
CA ALA A 48 -13.27 7.93 -19.37
C ALA A 48 -14.76 7.54 -19.15
N GLU A 49 -15.22 6.43 -19.72
CA GLU A 49 -16.57 5.87 -19.54
C GLU A 49 -17.67 6.95 -19.61
N GLY A 50 -17.56 7.88 -20.58
CA GLY A 50 -18.50 8.98 -20.76
C GLY A 50 -18.33 10.17 -19.80
N ARG A 51 -17.27 10.18 -18.95
CA ARG A 51 -16.96 11.30 -18.06
C ARG A 51 -16.10 12.34 -18.73
N THR A 52 -16.30 13.61 -18.35
CA THR A 52 -15.42 14.71 -18.76
C THR A 52 -14.08 14.64 -18.01
N ALA A 53 -13.05 15.32 -18.56
CA ALA A 53 -11.75 15.43 -17.89
C ALA A 53 -11.88 16.07 -16.49
N GLU A 54 -12.75 17.07 -16.33
CA GLU A 54 -13.02 17.72 -15.05
C GLU A 54 -13.62 16.74 -14.03
N GLN A 55 -14.60 15.94 -14.42
CA GLN A 55 -15.19 14.91 -13.55
C GLN A 55 -14.18 13.86 -13.12
N LEU A 56 -13.22 13.52 -13.96
CA LEU A 56 -12.13 12.61 -13.63
C LEU A 56 -11.17 13.28 -12.63
N GLN A 57 -10.80 14.54 -12.85
CA GLN A 57 -9.96 15.30 -11.91
C GLN A 57 -10.61 15.42 -10.52
N ASP A 58 -11.90 15.70 -10.44
CA ASP A 58 -12.62 15.79 -9.17
C ASP A 58 -12.60 14.46 -8.40
N ARG A 59 -12.76 13.34 -9.11
CA ARG A 59 -12.61 12.01 -8.49
C ARG A 59 -11.21 11.75 -7.95
N MET A 60 -10.19 12.16 -8.71
CA MET A 60 -8.80 12.02 -8.25
C MET A 60 -8.54 12.85 -7.00
N ARG A 61 -9.03 14.10 -6.98
CA ARG A 61 -8.95 14.98 -5.79
C ARG A 61 -9.66 14.37 -4.59
N GLU A 62 -10.84 13.77 -4.80
CA GLU A 62 -11.56 13.09 -3.74
C GLU A 62 -10.77 11.87 -3.21
N GLY A 63 -10.20 11.06 -4.11
CA GLY A 63 -9.32 9.96 -3.75
C GLY A 63 -8.14 10.40 -2.90
N GLN A 64 -7.44 11.45 -3.31
CA GLN A 64 -6.33 12.03 -2.54
C GLN A 64 -6.77 12.60 -1.19
N ASN A 65 -7.94 13.23 -1.12
CA ASN A 65 -8.49 13.68 0.15
C ASN A 65 -8.74 12.52 1.12
N ARG A 66 -9.22 11.39 0.63
CA ARG A 66 -9.40 10.18 1.44
C ARG A 66 -8.06 9.63 1.93
N LEU A 67 -7.05 9.60 1.06
CA LEU A 67 -5.71 9.16 1.44
C LEU A 67 -5.06 10.05 2.49
N ALA A 68 -5.31 11.36 2.45
CA ALA A 68 -4.85 12.29 3.50
C ALA A 68 -5.43 11.98 4.89
N HIS A 69 -6.49 11.18 4.96
CA HIS A 69 -7.09 10.70 6.20
C HIS A 69 -6.71 9.25 6.53
N ALA A 70 -5.92 8.59 5.68
CA ALA A 70 -5.47 7.22 5.90
C ALA A 70 -4.34 7.17 6.95
N THR A 71 -4.64 7.64 8.16
CA THR A 71 -3.73 7.67 9.30
C THR A 71 -3.92 6.43 10.18
N CYS A 72 -2.90 6.11 10.95
CA CYS A 72 -2.97 5.03 11.95
C CYS A 72 -4.12 5.24 12.95
N GLU A 73 -4.31 6.49 13.40
CA GLU A 73 -5.41 6.84 14.31
C GLU A 73 -6.79 6.58 13.69
N ASN A 74 -7.00 7.00 12.45
CA ASN A 74 -8.28 6.79 11.77
C ASN A 74 -8.54 5.32 11.46
N LEU A 75 -7.50 4.55 11.11
CA LEU A 75 -7.63 3.11 10.95
C LEU A 75 -8.02 2.45 12.27
N GLY A 76 -7.39 2.84 13.38
CA GLY A 76 -7.75 2.37 14.72
C GLY A 76 -9.21 2.62 15.06
N LYS A 77 -9.70 3.84 14.83
CA LYS A 77 -11.12 4.19 15.02
C LYS A 77 -12.05 3.35 14.15
N SER A 78 -11.70 3.18 12.86
CA SER A 78 -12.49 2.35 11.95
C SER A 78 -12.55 0.88 12.40
N MET A 79 -11.43 0.35 12.92
CA MET A 79 -11.42 -1.00 13.51
C MET A 79 -12.31 -1.10 14.74
N ASP A 80 -12.31 -0.07 15.60
CA ASP A 80 -13.16 -0.03 16.79
C ASP A 80 -14.66 -0.01 16.41
N ASP A 81 -15.03 0.81 15.43
CA ASP A 81 -16.41 0.97 14.95
C ASP A 81 -17.01 -0.35 14.43
N VAL A 82 -16.20 -1.17 13.74
CA VAL A 82 -16.66 -2.44 13.19
C VAL A 82 -16.20 -3.65 14.00
N GLN A 83 -15.56 -3.43 15.14
CA GLN A 83 -15.01 -4.48 16.02
C GLN A 83 -14.02 -5.42 15.29
N ALA A 84 -13.24 -4.87 14.37
CA ALA A 84 -12.18 -5.62 13.70
C ALA A 84 -11.03 -5.92 14.69
N ALA A 85 -10.64 -7.18 14.72
CA ALA A 85 -9.54 -7.63 15.58
C ALA A 85 -8.18 -7.23 15.01
N TYR A 86 -8.06 -7.22 13.68
CA TYR A 86 -6.83 -6.89 12.95
C TYR A 86 -7.17 -6.23 11.63
N SER A 87 -6.21 -5.43 11.11
CA SER A 87 -6.22 -4.91 9.75
C SER A 87 -4.86 -5.13 9.10
N VAL A 88 -4.87 -5.70 7.91
CA VAL A 88 -3.67 -5.91 7.09
C VAL A 88 -3.36 -4.63 6.35
N ALA A 89 -2.22 -4.04 6.65
CA ALA A 89 -1.76 -2.80 6.03
C ALA A 89 -0.75 -3.10 4.91
N LEU A 90 -1.06 -2.62 3.71
CA LEU A 90 -0.41 -2.99 2.46
C LEU A 90 0.38 -1.81 1.89
N PRO A 91 1.73 -1.84 1.93
CA PRO A 91 2.56 -0.79 1.35
C PRO A 91 2.54 -0.84 -0.19
N ILE A 92 2.83 0.30 -0.81
CA ILE A 92 2.99 0.44 -2.26
C ILE A 92 4.21 1.31 -2.53
N LEU A 93 5.32 0.70 -2.94
CA LEU A 93 6.50 1.44 -3.37
C LEU A 93 6.26 2.12 -4.72
N PRO A 94 6.85 3.30 -4.95
CA PRO A 94 7.79 4.00 -4.06
C PRO A 94 7.11 4.87 -2.98
N TYR A 95 5.80 4.88 -2.89
CA TYR A 95 5.03 5.85 -2.10
C TYR A 95 4.98 5.53 -0.61
N THR A 96 4.86 4.27 -0.26
CA THR A 96 4.84 3.82 1.14
C THR A 96 5.68 2.56 1.29
N SER A 97 6.39 2.44 2.40
CA SER A 97 7.34 1.36 2.65
C SER A 97 6.91 0.43 3.79
N PHE A 98 7.54 -0.75 3.86
CA PHE A 98 7.37 -1.65 4.99
C PHE A 98 7.78 -1.01 6.32
N ASP A 99 8.87 -0.23 6.33
CA ASP A 99 9.37 0.40 7.56
C ASP A 99 8.37 1.36 8.17
N GLU A 100 7.64 2.12 7.33
CA GLU A 100 6.55 3.00 7.78
C GLU A 100 5.41 2.19 8.38
N TYR A 101 5.03 1.08 7.77
CA TYR A 101 3.95 0.23 8.26
C TYR A 101 4.36 -0.58 9.51
N LEU A 102 5.63 -0.95 9.62
CA LEU A 102 6.19 -1.49 10.84
C LEU A 102 6.12 -0.46 11.98
N ALA A 103 6.42 0.80 11.69
CA ALA A 103 6.26 1.87 12.68
C ALA A 103 4.78 2.05 13.09
N ALA A 104 3.84 1.98 12.14
CA ALA A 104 2.41 2.01 12.44
C ALA A 104 1.97 0.84 13.33
N SER A 105 2.46 -0.37 13.08
CA SER A 105 2.14 -1.55 13.90
C SER A 105 2.64 -1.46 15.33
N ARG A 106 3.67 -0.66 15.58
CA ARG A 106 4.16 -0.34 16.94
C ARG A 106 3.25 0.63 17.69
N LEU A 107 2.49 1.46 16.95
CA LEU A 107 1.51 2.37 17.53
C LEU A 107 0.18 1.67 17.81
N ASP A 108 -0.24 0.77 16.92
CA ASP A 108 -1.40 -0.08 17.12
C ASP A 108 -1.07 -1.52 16.70
N PRO A 109 -0.90 -2.45 17.64
CA PRO A 109 -0.50 -3.82 17.35
C PRO A 109 -1.56 -4.65 16.58
N ARG A 110 -2.74 -4.10 16.37
CA ARG A 110 -3.77 -4.71 15.52
C ARG A 110 -3.47 -4.51 14.02
N ILE A 111 -2.57 -3.60 13.69
CA ILE A 111 -2.10 -3.37 12.32
C ILE A 111 -1.07 -4.43 11.98
N LEU A 112 -1.35 -5.22 10.96
CA LEU A 112 -0.47 -6.29 10.48
C LEU A 112 0.30 -5.77 9.25
N PRO A 113 1.60 -5.41 9.40
CA PRO A 113 2.36 -4.80 8.31
C PRO A 113 2.77 -5.87 7.29
N PHE A 114 2.41 -5.65 6.03
CA PHE A 114 2.95 -6.42 4.91
C PHE A 114 4.17 -5.72 4.33
N SER A 115 5.02 -6.47 3.66
CA SER A 115 6.10 -5.93 2.83
C SER A 115 5.66 -5.86 1.37
N CYS A 116 6.46 -5.20 0.52
CA CYS A 116 6.30 -5.20 -0.93
C CYS A 116 7.68 -5.17 -1.60
N PRO A 117 7.84 -5.81 -2.79
CA PRO A 117 9.11 -5.86 -3.45
C PRO A 117 9.46 -4.52 -4.10
N ASP A 118 10.72 -4.13 -4.01
CA ASP A 118 11.28 -3.00 -4.76
C ASP A 118 11.92 -3.50 -6.06
N TYR A 119 11.17 -3.44 -7.14
CA TYR A 119 11.66 -3.89 -8.45
C TYR A 119 12.59 -2.87 -9.15
N SER A 120 12.85 -1.72 -8.55
CA SER A 120 13.90 -0.80 -9.01
C SER A 120 15.30 -1.30 -8.66
N LEU A 121 15.40 -2.20 -7.69
CA LEU A 121 16.64 -2.84 -7.26
C LEU A 121 16.96 -4.10 -8.08
N PRO A 122 18.22 -4.51 -8.15
CA PRO A 122 18.59 -5.86 -8.60
C PRO A 122 17.84 -6.95 -7.81
N GLN A 123 17.58 -8.08 -8.45
CA GLN A 123 16.80 -9.17 -7.85
C GLN A 123 17.36 -9.64 -6.49
N ASP A 124 18.67 -9.80 -6.39
CA ASP A 124 19.30 -10.28 -5.16
C ASP A 124 19.14 -9.28 -4.02
N GLU A 125 19.25 -7.98 -4.31
CA GLU A 125 19.04 -6.92 -3.33
C GLU A 125 17.57 -6.84 -2.89
N THR A 126 16.63 -6.97 -3.84
CA THR A 126 15.21 -7.05 -3.54
C THR A 126 14.90 -8.22 -2.59
N LEU A 127 15.42 -9.40 -2.88
CA LEU A 127 15.21 -10.59 -2.06
C LEU A 127 15.87 -10.45 -0.68
N GLU A 128 17.06 -9.85 -0.59
CA GLU A 128 17.71 -9.61 0.69
C GLU A 128 16.92 -8.64 1.55
N LYS A 129 16.44 -7.54 0.96
CA LYS A 129 15.55 -6.61 1.67
C LYS A 129 14.29 -7.31 2.17
N LEU A 130 13.65 -8.13 1.36
CA LEU A 130 12.47 -8.89 1.77
C LEU A 130 12.75 -9.89 2.89
N ARG A 131 13.93 -10.55 2.92
CA ARG A 131 14.36 -11.38 4.06
C ARG A 131 14.49 -10.57 5.34
N GLN A 132 15.05 -9.37 5.23
CA GLN A 132 15.17 -8.45 6.37
C GLN A 132 13.78 -8.00 6.86
N ASP A 133 12.86 -7.71 5.94
CA ASP A 133 11.48 -7.35 6.29
C ASP A 133 10.77 -8.51 7.02
N ILE A 134 10.96 -9.75 6.57
CA ILE A 134 10.44 -10.94 7.26
C ILE A 134 11.05 -11.04 8.66
N ALA A 135 12.36 -10.90 8.79
CA ALA A 135 13.04 -10.95 10.09
C ALA A 135 12.58 -9.83 11.04
N ASN A 136 12.22 -8.66 10.49
CA ASN A 136 11.69 -7.51 11.23
C ASN A 136 10.18 -7.62 11.54
N GLY A 137 9.50 -8.67 11.08
CA GLY A 137 8.12 -8.95 11.45
C GLY A 137 7.08 -8.64 10.39
N ALA A 138 7.45 -8.63 9.11
CA ALA A 138 6.46 -8.62 8.02
C ALA A 138 5.49 -9.80 8.16
N ARG A 139 4.21 -9.53 8.00
CA ARG A 139 3.12 -10.52 8.14
C ARG A 139 2.65 -11.09 6.81
N GLY A 140 3.21 -10.64 5.71
CA GLY A 140 2.92 -11.09 4.36
C GLY A 140 3.54 -10.18 3.32
N LEU A 141 3.29 -10.48 2.05
CA LEU A 141 3.79 -9.77 0.89
C LEU A 141 2.62 -9.16 0.11
N LYS A 142 2.73 -7.90 -0.25
CA LYS A 142 1.85 -7.23 -1.22
C LYS A 142 2.55 -7.15 -2.56
N ILE A 143 1.88 -7.61 -3.61
CA ILE A 143 2.31 -7.44 -5.00
C ILE A 143 1.24 -6.65 -5.74
N HIS A 144 1.68 -5.65 -6.49
CA HIS A 144 0.81 -4.80 -7.31
C HIS A 144 1.31 -4.82 -8.76
N SER A 145 0.81 -5.77 -9.56
CA SER A 145 1.29 -6.04 -10.92
C SER A 145 1.16 -4.83 -11.86
N VAL A 146 0.12 -4.02 -11.69
CA VAL A 146 -0.10 -2.82 -12.51
C VAL A 146 0.96 -1.75 -12.23
N LEU A 147 1.23 -1.45 -10.94
CA LEU A 147 2.21 -0.42 -10.57
C LEU A 147 3.66 -0.86 -10.83
N SER A 148 3.96 -2.13 -10.60
CA SER A 148 5.29 -2.66 -10.86
C SER A 148 5.58 -2.86 -12.35
N ASN A 149 4.55 -2.79 -13.19
CA ASN A 149 4.61 -3.12 -14.63
C ASN A 149 5.30 -4.47 -14.91
N LEU A 150 5.12 -5.42 -14.00
CA LEU A 150 5.64 -6.77 -14.11
C LEU A 150 4.49 -7.77 -14.07
N PRO A 151 4.47 -8.74 -15.00
CA PRO A 151 3.48 -9.80 -14.94
C PRO A 151 3.71 -10.68 -13.70
N MET A 152 2.66 -11.30 -13.20
CA MET A 152 2.75 -12.22 -12.06
C MET A 152 3.65 -13.43 -12.34
N THR A 153 3.87 -13.75 -13.62
CA THR A 153 4.75 -14.83 -14.07
C THR A 153 6.20 -14.41 -14.25
N ASP A 154 6.54 -13.12 -14.03
CA ASP A 154 7.94 -12.67 -14.09
C ASP A 154 8.79 -13.44 -13.06
N PRO A 155 9.97 -13.94 -13.43
CA PRO A 155 10.82 -14.69 -12.50
C PRO A 155 11.15 -13.94 -11.21
N ARG A 156 11.27 -12.62 -11.23
CA ARG A 156 11.50 -11.80 -10.04
C ARG A 156 10.29 -11.82 -9.12
N THR A 157 9.09 -11.74 -9.68
CA THR A 157 7.84 -11.84 -8.92
C THR A 157 7.71 -13.24 -8.29
N LEU A 158 7.96 -14.28 -9.07
CA LEU A 158 7.91 -15.67 -8.58
C LEU A 158 8.90 -15.92 -7.44
N ALA A 159 10.12 -15.39 -7.54
CA ALA A 159 11.12 -15.52 -6.47
C ALA A 159 10.68 -14.83 -5.16
N CYS A 160 9.99 -13.68 -5.25
CA CYS A 160 9.42 -13.03 -4.07
C CYS A 160 8.28 -13.85 -3.44
N ILE A 161 7.42 -14.44 -4.27
CA ILE A 161 6.33 -15.32 -3.82
C ILE A 161 6.90 -16.55 -3.12
N GLU A 162 7.90 -17.19 -3.73
CA GLU A 162 8.55 -18.37 -3.16
C GLU A 162 9.20 -18.06 -1.82
N LEU A 163 9.88 -16.92 -1.69
CA LEU A 163 10.48 -16.48 -0.44
C LEU A 163 9.46 -16.39 0.70
N PHE A 164 8.32 -15.74 0.47
CA PHE A 164 7.28 -15.61 1.49
C PHE A 164 6.53 -16.92 1.74
N GLY A 165 6.28 -17.71 0.69
CA GLY A 165 5.68 -19.03 0.81
C GLY A 165 6.54 -19.96 1.66
N ASN A 166 7.86 -19.99 1.46
CA ASN A 166 8.79 -20.78 2.27
C ASN A 166 8.85 -20.31 3.74
N ALA A 167 8.57 -19.04 3.99
CA ALA A 167 8.43 -18.49 5.34
C ALA A 167 7.04 -18.77 5.97
N GLY A 168 6.12 -19.41 5.24
CA GLY A 168 4.74 -19.64 5.67
C GLY A 168 3.89 -18.38 5.77
N LEU A 169 4.24 -17.36 5.01
CA LEU A 169 3.57 -16.05 5.02
C LEU A 169 2.69 -15.87 3.77
N PRO A 170 1.52 -15.25 3.91
CA PRO A 170 0.59 -15.03 2.81
C PRO A 170 1.12 -14.00 1.81
N VAL A 171 0.69 -14.15 0.55
CA VAL A 171 0.93 -13.19 -0.52
C VAL A 171 -0.40 -12.65 -1.02
N LEU A 172 -0.53 -11.34 -1.10
CA LEU A 172 -1.73 -10.65 -1.55
C LEU A 172 -1.44 -9.89 -2.85
N PHE A 173 -2.26 -10.15 -3.86
CA PHE A 173 -2.13 -9.54 -5.18
C PHE A 173 -3.18 -8.46 -5.39
N HIS A 174 -2.78 -7.41 -6.11
CA HIS A 174 -3.71 -6.52 -6.81
C HIS A 174 -3.80 -6.97 -8.27
N VAL A 175 -5.02 -7.30 -8.69
CA VAL A 175 -5.34 -7.75 -10.05
C VAL A 175 -6.32 -6.80 -10.72
#